data_bf5b048c93d39f1ad7618a9a6b8a0e2d
#
_entry.id   bf5b048c93d39f1ad7618a9a6b8a0e2d
#
_cell.length_a   1.000
_cell.length_b   1.000
_cell.length_c   1.000
_cell.angle_alpha   90.00
_cell.angle_beta   90.00
_cell.angle_gamma   90.00
#
_symmetry.space_group_name_H-M   'P 1'
#
loop_
_entity.id
_entity.type
_entity.pdbx_description
1 polymer ?
#
loop_
_entity_poly.entity_id
_entity_poly.type
_entity_poly.pdbx_seq_one_letter_code
_entity_poly.pdbx_strand_id
1 'polypeptide(L)'
;MERVTHNLEFENAHIMFPNFRGLPTKFDPVGGKRTFCVAIPDPDLAQQMRDEGWNVRVLAPRNEDDLPLDYMQVKVAFGDIPPKIIMIANGVQTLLDETDIGQLDTAEIQSVDLVIRPYNWNIHGDTGVAAYLKAMYVTIEMDRFAIKYEQREAPRRRQPEKDDGDLPF
;
A
#
# COMPACT_ATOMS: atom_id res chain seq x y z
N MET A 1 -20.60 -16.28 -15.05
CA MET A 1 -20.10 -15.00 -14.57
C MET A 1 -19.02 -14.49 -15.50
N GLU A 2 -19.15 -13.25 -15.92
CA GLU A 2 -18.15 -12.71 -16.80
C GLU A 2 -16.87 -12.42 -16.06
N ARG A 3 -15.76 -12.57 -16.73
CA ARG A 3 -14.47 -12.28 -16.13
C ARG A 3 -14.25 -10.78 -16.09
N VAL A 4 -13.69 -10.31 -15.00
CA VAL A 4 -13.30 -8.91 -14.88
C VAL A 4 -11.94 -8.74 -15.56
N THR A 5 -11.86 -7.80 -16.50
CA THR A 5 -10.63 -7.56 -17.25
C THR A 5 -10.07 -6.17 -17.04
N HIS A 6 -10.85 -5.27 -16.45
CA HIS A 6 -10.39 -3.91 -16.24
C HIS A 6 -9.69 -3.78 -14.88
N ASN A 7 -8.76 -2.85 -14.81
CA ASN A 7 -8.10 -2.52 -13.55
C ASN A 7 -8.95 -1.53 -12.76
N LEU A 8 -8.70 -1.46 -11.46
CA LEU A 8 -9.30 -0.43 -10.61
C LEU A 8 -8.22 0.60 -10.29
N GLU A 9 -8.61 1.87 -10.34
CA GLU A 9 -7.70 2.96 -10.01
C GLU A 9 -8.27 3.75 -8.85
N PHE A 10 -7.45 3.98 -7.84
CA PHE A 10 -7.85 4.76 -6.67
C PHE A 10 -6.87 5.92 -6.51
N GLU A 11 -7.38 7.14 -6.50
CA GLU A 11 -6.57 8.31 -6.24
C GLU A 11 -6.78 8.76 -4.82
N ASN A 12 -5.72 9.13 -4.17
CA ASN A 12 -5.73 9.58 -2.78
C ASN A 12 -6.48 8.57 -1.89
N ALA A 13 -6.12 7.31 -2.04
CA ALA A 13 -6.76 6.21 -1.34
C ALA A 13 -6.36 6.20 0.13
N HIS A 14 -7.25 5.67 0.95
CA HIS A 14 -6.94 5.43 2.36
C HIS A 14 -6.64 3.95 2.52
N ILE A 15 -5.42 3.61 2.93
CA ILE A 15 -5.04 2.23 3.15
C ILE A 15 -5.07 1.90 4.63
N MET A 16 -5.39 0.64 4.94
CA MET A 16 -5.55 0.14 6.29
C MET A 16 -4.89 -1.21 6.41
N PHE A 17 -4.58 -1.59 7.62
CA PHE A 17 -4.05 -2.92 7.95
C PHE A 17 -2.86 -3.32 7.07
N PRO A 18 -1.83 -2.47 6.97
CA PRO A 18 -0.70 -2.77 6.09
C PRO A 18 0.13 -3.92 6.65
N ASN A 19 0.55 -4.80 5.76
CA ASN A 19 1.48 -5.86 6.08
C ASN A 19 2.42 -6.03 4.88
N PHE A 20 3.17 -5.00 4.59
CA PHE A 20 4.11 -5.01 3.47
C PHE A 20 5.34 -5.87 3.78
N ARG A 21 5.63 -6.11 5.05
CA ARG A 21 6.73 -6.99 5.45
C ARG A 21 6.38 -8.45 5.29
N GLY A 22 5.09 -8.79 5.19
CA GLY A 22 4.68 -10.18 5.16
C GLY A 22 4.87 -10.90 6.48
N LEU A 23 4.63 -10.21 7.58
CA LEU A 23 4.78 -10.82 8.91
C LEU A 23 3.69 -11.86 9.14
N PRO A 24 3.98 -12.88 9.96
CA PRO A 24 2.94 -13.86 10.30
C PRO A 24 1.76 -13.20 10.97
N THR A 25 0.57 -13.71 10.68
CA THR A 25 -0.65 -13.23 11.30
C THR A 25 -1.42 -14.42 11.88
N LYS A 26 -2.48 -14.11 12.58
CA LYS A 26 -3.38 -15.11 13.11
C LYS A 26 -3.93 -16.02 12.02
N PHE A 27 -4.13 -15.48 10.82
CA PHE A 27 -4.67 -16.23 9.69
C PHE A 27 -3.58 -16.83 8.79
N ASP A 28 -2.33 -16.41 8.96
CA ASP A 28 -1.21 -16.90 8.20
C ASP A 28 0.00 -17.04 9.14
N PRO A 29 0.05 -18.10 9.95
CA PRO A 29 1.09 -18.24 10.97
C PRO A 29 2.50 -18.36 10.41
N VAL A 30 2.64 -18.83 9.18
CA VAL A 30 3.95 -18.95 8.56
C VAL A 30 4.47 -17.60 8.10
N GLY A 31 3.57 -16.73 7.65
CA GLY A 31 3.96 -15.44 7.10
C GLY A 31 4.36 -15.50 5.63
N GLY A 32 4.86 -14.41 5.13
CA GLY A 32 5.31 -14.31 3.75
C GLY A 32 4.30 -13.68 2.80
N LYS A 33 3.07 -13.52 3.24
CA LYS A 33 2.04 -12.89 2.40
C LYS A 33 2.01 -11.39 2.68
N ARG A 34 2.19 -10.60 1.65
CA ARG A 34 2.15 -9.15 1.78
C ARG A 34 0.79 -8.65 1.33
N THR A 35 0.12 -7.92 2.18
CA THR A 35 -1.23 -7.41 1.92
C THR A 35 -1.43 -6.06 2.55
N PHE A 36 -2.43 -5.37 2.08
CA PHE A 36 -2.99 -4.19 2.75
C PHE A 36 -4.46 -4.11 2.36
N CYS A 37 -5.20 -3.24 3.02
CA CYS A 37 -6.59 -3.03 2.66
C CYS A 37 -6.77 -1.61 2.16
N VAL A 38 -7.67 -1.42 1.21
CA VAL A 38 -8.03 -0.11 0.70
C VAL A 38 -9.49 0.18 1.04
N ALA A 39 -9.74 1.36 1.59
CA ALA A 39 -11.09 1.80 1.89
C ALA A 39 -11.82 2.17 0.62
N ILE A 40 -13.11 1.86 0.54
CA ILE A 40 -13.94 2.20 -0.59
C ILE A 40 -15.08 3.06 -0.06
N PRO A 41 -14.88 4.39 0.00
CA PRO A 41 -15.87 5.27 0.63
C PRO A 41 -17.13 5.49 -0.19
N ASP A 42 -17.08 5.23 -1.49
CA ASP A 42 -18.26 5.38 -2.35
C ASP A 42 -19.08 4.10 -2.30
N PRO A 43 -20.28 4.11 -1.70
CA PRO A 43 -21.09 2.89 -1.59
C PRO A 43 -21.57 2.36 -2.94
N ASP A 44 -21.73 3.23 -3.92
CA ASP A 44 -22.15 2.79 -5.26
C ASP A 44 -21.03 2.03 -5.95
N LEU A 45 -19.80 2.51 -5.82
CA LEU A 45 -18.65 1.81 -6.34
C LEU A 45 -18.46 0.46 -5.63
N ALA A 46 -18.62 0.45 -4.31
CA ALA A 46 -18.49 -0.78 -3.54
C ALA A 46 -19.50 -1.83 -3.99
N GLN A 47 -20.75 -1.41 -4.25
CA GLN A 47 -21.76 -2.33 -4.71
C GLN A 47 -21.50 -2.82 -6.12
N GLN A 48 -21.04 -1.96 -7.00
CA GLN A 48 -20.66 -2.34 -8.35
C GLN A 48 -19.53 -3.38 -8.31
N MET A 49 -18.55 -3.18 -7.44
CA MET A 49 -17.45 -4.12 -7.28
C MET A 49 -17.95 -5.47 -6.76
N ARG A 50 -18.87 -5.48 -5.80
CA ARG A 50 -19.46 -6.73 -5.33
C ARG A 50 -20.19 -7.46 -6.45
N ASP A 51 -20.91 -6.73 -7.25
CA ASP A 51 -21.65 -7.31 -8.38
C ASP A 51 -20.71 -7.93 -9.41
N GLU A 52 -19.51 -7.39 -9.53
CA GLU A 52 -18.50 -7.93 -10.45
C GLU A 52 -17.74 -9.12 -9.85
N GLY A 53 -17.89 -9.36 -8.57
CA GLY A 53 -17.22 -10.49 -7.92
C GLY A 53 -16.00 -10.15 -7.07
N TRP A 54 -15.67 -8.85 -6.91
CA TRP A 54 -14.59 -8.44 -6.04
C TRP A 54 -14.98 -8.69 -4.57
N ASN A 55 -14.00 -9.06 -3.76
CA ASN A 55 -14.26 -9.39 -2.36
C ASN A 55 -14.27 -8.14 -1.50
N VAL A 56 -15.34 -7.37 -1.59
CA VAL A 56 -15.52 -6.16 -0.79
C VAL A 56 -16.14 -6.54 0.55
N ARG A 57 -15.49 -6.15 1.62
CA ARG A 57 -15.92 -6.46 2.98
C ARG A 57 -16.43 -5.21 3.68
N VAL A 58 -17.08 -5.41 4.81
CA VAL A 58 -17.61 -4.30 5.59
C VAL A 58 -16.96 -4.33 6.97
N LEU A 59 -16.39 -3.18 7.34
CA LEU A 59 -15.86 -3.01 8.69
C LEU A 59 -16.96 -2.37 9.54
N ALA A 60 -17.36 -3.07 10.58
CA ALA A 60 -18.41 -2.58 11.45
C ALA A 60 -17.93 -1.35 12.23
N PRO A 61 -18.81 -0.37 12.47
CA PRO A 61 -18.41 0.82 13.21
C PRO A 61 -18.17 0.49 14.68
N ARG A 62 -17.27 1.21 15.30
CA ARG A 62 -17.00 1.04 16.73
C ARG A 62 -18.07 1.69 17.57
N ASN A 63 -18.65 2.78 17.09
CA ASN A 63 -19.69 3.53 17.78
C ASN A 63 -20.98 3.47 16.98
N GLU A 64 -22.11 3.59 17.66
CA GLU A 64 -23.40 3.55 17.00
C GLU A 64 -23.59 4.67 16.01
N ASP A 65 -22.91 5.80 16.24
CA ASP A 65 -23.05 6.97 15.38
C ASP A 65 -22.20 6.89 14.10
N ASP A 66 -21.24 5.96 14.05
CA ASP A 66 -20.37 5.82 12.89
C ASP A 66 -21.03 4.94 11.83
N LEU A 67 -20.68 5.19 10.59
CA LEU A 67 -21.16 4.36 9.48
C LEU A 67 -20.21 3.20 9.22
N PRO A 68 -20.72 2.08 8.74
CA PRO A 68 -19.85 0.99 8.29
C PRO A 68 -18.96 1.46 7.14
N LEU A 69 -17.79 0.87 7.03
CA LEU A 69 -16.83 1.21 5.99
C LEU A 69 -16.61 0.01 5.08
N ASP A 70 -16.82 0.20 3.79
CA ASP A 70 -16.49 -0.82 2.81
C ASP A 70 -15.00 -0.79 2.54
N TYR A 71 -14.38 -1.96 2.44
CA TYR A 71 -12.95 -2.07 2.18
C TYR A 71 -12.65 -3.36 1.45
N MET A 72 -11.45 -3.44 0.86
CA MET A 72 -11.03 -4.63 0.14
C MET A 72 -9.56 -4.90 0.42
N GLN A 73 -9.22 -6.17 0.63
CA GLN A 73 -7.83 -6.57 0.79
C GLN A 73 -7.15 -6.66 -0.57
N VAL A 74 -5.94 -6.12 -0.65
CA VAL A 74 -5.13 -6.14 -1.86
C VAL A 74 -3.87 -6.94 -1.58
N LYS A 75 -3.52 -7.85 -2.48
CA LYS A 75 -2.32 -8.68 -2.36
C LYS A 75 -1.17 -8.05 -3.11
N VAL A 76 0.01 -8.12 -2.52
CA VAL A 76 1.24 -7.57 -3.10
C VAL A 76 2.16 -8.76 -3.39
N ALA A 77 2.21 -9.17 -4.64
CA ALA A 77 2.95 -10.38 -5.03
C ALA A 77 4.10 -10.04 -5.97
N PHE A 78 5.32 -10.41 -5.56
CA PHE A 78 6.51 -10.18 -6.36
C PHE A 78 6.90 -11.44 -7.16
N GLY A 79 5.94 -11.99 -7.87
CA GLY A 79 6.18 -13.15 -8.71
C GLY A 79 6.55 -12.76 -10.13
N ASP A 80 5.92 -13.41 -11.10
CA ASP A 80 6.23 -13.16 -12.51
C ASP A 80 5.90 -11.74 -12.94
N ILE A 81 4.87 -11.14 -12.33
CA ILE A 81 4.47 -9.78 -12.67
C ILE A 81 4.50 -8.96 -11.39
N PRO A 82 5.68 -8.46 -10.99
CA PRO A 82 5.78 -7.70 -9.76
C PRO A 82 5.12 -6.33 -9.88
N PRO A 83 4.60 -5.78 -8.79
CA PRO A 83 4.02 -4.45 -8.82
C PRO A 83 5.10 -3.38 -8.90
N LYS A 84 4.73 -2.24 -9.49
CA LYS A 84 5.59 -1.07 -9.50
C LYS A 84 5.21 -0.22 -8.30
N ILE A 85 6.12 -0.05 -7.36
CA ILE A 85 5.84 0.71 -6.14
C ILE A 85 6.86 1.83 -6.03
N ILE A 86 6.37 3.06 -6.06
CA ILE A 86 7.19 4.26 -5.96
C ILE A 86 6.87 4.96 -4.66
N MET A 87 7.89 5.16 -3.84
CA MET A 87 7.78 5.95 -2.62
C MET A 87 8.26 7.36 -2.93
N ILE A 88 7.46 8.35 -2.56
CA ILE A 88 7.80 9.75 -2.76
C ILE A 88 8.01 10.38 -1.39
N ALA A 89 9.24 10.80 -1.14
CA ALA A 89 9.61 11.42 0.13
C ALA A 89 10.41 12.67 -0.16
N ASN A 90 9.94 13.81 0.34
CA ASN A 90 10.65 15.07 0.15
C ASN A 90 10.97 15.33 -1.32
N GLY A 91 10.01 15.03 -2.19
CA GLY A 91 10.17 15.26 -3.63
C GLY A 91 11.02 14.22 -4.36
N VAL A 92 11.60 13.27 -3.64
CA VAL A 92 12.45 12.24 -4.23
C VAL A 92 11.64 10.97 -4.43
N GLN A 93 11.70 10.42 -5.62
CA GLN A 93 10.99 9.18 -5.95
C GLN A 93 11.94 8.01 -5.86
N THR A 94 11.54 6.96 -5.18
CA THR A 94 12.34 5.75 -5.00
C THR A 94 11.50 4.55 -5.39
N LEU A 95 12.02 3.71 -6.27
CA LEU A 95 11.37 2.47 -6.62
C LEU A 95 11.66 1.45 -5.54
N LEU A 96 10.61 0.91 -4.93
CA LEU A 96 10.75 -0.08 -3.87
C LEU A 96 10.60 -1.49 -4.43
N ASP A 97 11.42 -2.39 -3.93
CA ASP A 97 11.33 -3.80 -4.32
C ASP A 97 10.92 -4.65 -3.11
N GLU A 98 11.01 -5.96 -3.29
CA GLU A 98 10.58 -6.89 -2.26
C GLU A 98 11.38 -6.73 -0.96
N THR A 99 12.62 -6.32 -1.05
CA THR A 99 13.48 -6.24 0.14
C THR A 99 13.25 -4.99 0.96
N ASP A 100 12.77 -3.90 0.35
CA ASP A 100 12.63 -2.63 1.07
C ASP A 100 11.19 -2.14 1.21
N ILE A 101 10.22 -2.84 0.65
CA ILE A 101 8.83 -2.41 0.74
C ILE A 101 8.31 -2.41 2.18
N GLY A 102 8.91 -3.20 3.05
CA GLY A 102 8.46 -3.31 4.44
C GLY A 102 8.52 -1.99 5.21
N GLN A 103 9.32 -1.04 4.76
CA GLN A 103 9.37 0.26 5.42
C GLN A 103 8.04 0.99 5.37
N LEU A 104 7.16 0.64 4.45
CA LEU A 104 5.86 1.27 4.36
C LEU A 104 4.93 0.89 5.52
N ASP A 105 5.23 -0.19 6.24
CA ASP A 105 4.40 -0.58 7.39
C ASP A 105 4.48 0.44 8.53
N THR A 106 5.58 1.16 8.63
CA THR A 106 5.79 2.12 9.72
C THR A 106 5.89 3.56 9.21
N ALA A 107 5.76 3.79 7.93
CA ALA A 107 5.85 5.13 7.37
C ALA A 107 4.57 5.92 7.64
N GLU A 108 4.70 7.23 7.78
CA GLU A 108 3.55 8.09 7.85
C GLU A 108 3.12 8.41 6.42
N ILE A 109 2.07 7.76 5.98
CA ILE A 109 1.60 7.89 4.61
C ILE A 109 0.70 9.09 4.49
N GLN A 110 1.06 10.01 3.60
CA GLN A 110 0.30 11.22 3.36
C GLN A 110 -0.74 11.01 2.28
N SER A 111 -0.38 10.34 1.20
CA SER A 111 -1.33 10.02 0.14
C SER A 111 -0.88 8.78 -0.62
N VAL A 112 -1.84 8.08 -1.21
CA VAL A 112 -1.57 6.88 -1.99
C VAL A 112 -2.44 6.90 -3.23
N ASP A 113 -1.80 6.73 -4.39
CA ASP A 113 -2.52 6.46 -5.63
C ASP A 113 -2.17 5.05 -6.04
N LEU A 114 -3.15 4.24 -6.39
CA LEU A 114 -2.86 2.86 -6.71
C LEU A 114 -3.71 2.33 -7.85
N VAL A 115 -3.17 1.33 -8.52
CA VAL A 115 -3.84 0.59 -9.59
C VAL A 115 -3.86 -0.87 -9.19
N ILE A 116 -5.04 -1.47 -9.22
CA ILE A 116 -5.26 -2.85 -8.83
C ILE A 116 -5.65 -3.64 -10.07
N ARG A 117 -5.00 -4.79 -10.28
CA ARG A 117 -5.38 -5.69 -11.37
C ARG A 117 -6.25 -6.82 -10.84
N PRO A 118 -7.21 -7.30 -11.64
CA PRO A 118 -8.05 -8.39 -11.22
C PRO A 118 -7.37 -9.74 -11.45
N TYR A 119 -7.65 -10.68 -10.57
CA TYR A 119 -7.31 -12.08 -10.77
C TYR A 119 -8.61 -12.88 -10.61
N ASN A 120 -9.12 -13.41 -11.72
CA ASN A 120 -10.36 -14.16 -11.71
C ASN A 120 -10.06 -15.61 -11.34
N TRP A 121 -10.58 -16.05 -10.21
CA TRP A 121 -10.33 -17.40 -9.72
C TRP A 121 -11.57 -18.26 -9.81
N ASN A 122 -11.34 -19.56 -9.93
CA ASN A 122 -12.41 -20.54 -9.99
C ASN A 122 -11.93 -21.78 -9.21
N ILE A 123 -12.63 -22.09 -8.13
CA ILE A 123 -12.30 -23.25 -7.30
C ILE A 123 -13.58 -24.06 -7.16
N HIS A 124 -13.59 -25.25 -7.74
CA HIS A 124 -14.74 -26.17 -7.68
C HIS A 124 -16.07 -25.52 -8.07
N GLY A 125 -16.04 -24.67 -9.07
CA GLY A 125 -17.25 -23.99 -9.54
C GLY A 125 -17.55 -22.67 -8.88
N ASP A 126 -16.95 -22.40 -7.73
CA ASP A 126 -17.07 -21.09 -7.10
C ASP A 126 -16.08 -20.12 -7.76
N THR A 127 -16.55 -18.92 -8.04
CA THR A 127 -15.74 -17.93 -8.74
C THR A 127 -15.71 -16.62 -7.98
N GLY A 128 -14.70 -15.83 -8.25
CA GLY A 128 -14.57 -14.49 -7.67
C GLY A 128 -13.40 -13.77 -8.28
N VAL A 129 -13.16 -12.57 -7.81
CA VAL A 129 -12.08 -11.74 -8.29
C VAL A 129 -11.21 -11.32 -7.11
N ALA A 130 -9.94 -11.67 -7.16
CA ALA A 130 -8.97 -11.24 -6.16
C ALA A 130 -8.29 -9.97 -6.66
N ALA A 131 -7.90 -9.12 -5.72
CA ALA A 131 -7.25 -7.85 -6.01
C ALA A 131 -5.74 -7.99 -5.83
N TYR A 132 -4.98 -7.70 -6.89
CA TYR A 132 -3.52 -7.69 -6.83
C TYR A 132 -3.01 -6.31 -7.17
N LEU A 133 -2.03 -5.85 -6.44
CA LEU A 133 -1.44 -4.54 -6.69
C LEU A 133 -0.66 -4.55 -8.00
N LYS A 134 -0.98 -3.62 -8.88
CA LYS A 134 -0.25 -3.44 -10.13
C LYS A 134 0.75 -2.30 -10.01
N ALA A 135 0.34 -1.18 -9.44
CA ALA A 135 1.20 -0.03 -9.24
C ALA A 135 0.72 0.77 -8.04
N MET A 136 1.65 1.41 -7.34
CA MET A 136 1.32 2.25 -6.21
C MET A 136 2.31 3.39 -6.12
N TYR A 137 1.79 4.58 -5.88
CA TYR A 137 2.61 5.77 -5.65
C TYR A 137 2.27 6.26 -4.24
N VAL A 138 3.23 6.14 -3.33
CA VAL A 138 3.03 6.45 -1.92
C VAL A 138 3.82 7.68 -1.56
N THR A 139 3.12 8.73 -1.17
CA THR A 139 3.77 9.93 -0.66
C THR A 139 3.81 9.83 0.85
N ILE A 140 5.00 9.87 1.41
CA ILE A 140 5.15 9.80 2.86
C ILE A 140 5.53 11.17 3.40
N GLU A 141 5.12 11.39 4.65
CA GLU A 141 5.46 12.62 5.33
C GLU A 141 6.75 12.40 6.08
N MET A 142 7.67 13.34 5.98
CA MET A 142 8.91 13.27 6.71
C MET A 142 8.90 14.31 7.80
N ASP A 143 9.45 13.90 8.96
CA ASP A 143 9.63 14.80 10.07
C ASP A 143 10.52 15.97 9.65
N ARG A 144 10.21 17.18 10.13
CA ARG A 144 11.00 18.38 9.81
C ARG A 144 12.46 18.19 10.13
N PHE A 145 12.76 17.60 11.26
CA PHE A 145 14.14 17.40 11.64
C PHE A 145 14.81 16.33 10.78
N ALA A 146 14.09 15.30 10.43
CA ALA A 146 14.63 14.29 9.55
C ALA A 146 14.99 14.87 8.18
N ILE A 147 14.12 15.71 7.62
CA ILE A 147 14.38 16.36 6.35
C ILE A 147 15.63 17.23 6.46
N LYS A 148 15.74 18.00 7.54
CA LYS A 148 16.86 18.90 7.74
C LYS A 148 18.17 18.15 7.83
N TYR A 149 18.21 17.07 8.61
CA TYR A 149 19.43 16.30 8.77
C TYR A 149 19.79 15.54 7.51
N GLU A 150 18.81 15.05 6.80
CA GLU A 150 19.08 14.37 5.56
C GLU A 150 19.73 15.30 4.55
N GLN A 151 19.27 16.52 4.44
CA GLN A 151 19.84 17.49 3.53
C GLN A 151 21.27 17.84 3.91
N ARG A 152 21.59 17.84 5.20
CA ARG A 152 22.95 18.10 5.61
C ARG A 152 23.86 16.91 5.36
N GLU A 153 23.38 15.74 5.65
CA GLU A 153 24.21 14.56 5.53
C GLU A 153 24.57 14.21 4.11
N ALA A 154 23.70 14.48 3.19
CA ALA A 154 23.96 14.12 1.80
C ALA A 154 25.24 14.75 1.27
N PRO A 155 25.49 16.05 1.46
CA PRO A 155 26.76 16.60 1.05
C PRO A 155 27.94 16.04 1.83
N ARG A 156 27.76 15.75 3.12
CA ARG A 156 28.85 15.22 3.89
C ARG A 156 29.24 13.84 3.46
N ARG A 157 28.30 13.05 3.05
CA ARG A 157 28.62 11.72 2.56
C ARG A 157 29.45 11.79 1.30
N ARG A 158 29.29 12.85 0.52
CA ARG A 158 30.11 13.02 -0.64
C ARG A 158 31.48 13.51 -0.30
N GLN A 159 31.62 14.19 0.85
CA GLN A 159 32.87 14.75 1.29
C GLN A 159 33.08 14.34 2.72
N PRO A 160 33.41 13.11 2.94
CA PRO A 160 33.40 12.59 4.29
C PRO A 160 34.32 13.27 5.22
N GLU A 161 35.33 13.83 4.76
CA GLU A 161 36.24 14.37 5.66
C GLU A 161 35.79 15.64 6.21
N LYS A 162 34.98 16.26 5.87
CA LYS A 162 34.63 17.36 6.30
C LYS A 162 34.25 17.48 7.38
N ASP A 163 34.33 17.57 8.00
CA ASP A 163 34.18 17.85 8.94
C ASP A 163 33.44 18.04 9.67
N ASP A 164 33.53 17.97 10.13
CA ASP A 164 32.88 17.90 11.00
C ASP A 164 32.81 18.74 11.96
N GLY A 165 33.56 19.09 12.32
CA GLY A 165 33.54 20.06 13.26
C GLY A 165 32.53 21.09 13.03
N ASP A 166 32.18 21.17 11.91
CA ASP A 166 31.24 22.04 11.62
C ASP A 166 29.94 21.74 11.98
N LEU A 167 29.70 20.67 12.48
CA LEU A 167 28.47 20.28 12.76
C LEU A 167 28.09 20.73 13.95
N PRO A 168 27.39 21.59 14.08
CA PRO A 168 27.08 22.04 15.22
C PRO A 168 26.08 21.32 15.68
N PHE A 169 25.78 20.92 16.10
CA PHE A 169 24.82 20.31 16.75
C PHE A 169 25.12 19.66 17.65
#